data_e735b686c2c88b4f395f6e3d87ff2259
#
_entry.id   e735b686c2c88b4f395f6e3d87ff2259
#
_cell.length_a   1.000
_cell.length_b   1.000
_cell.length_c   1.000
_cell.angle_alpha   90.00
_cell.angle_beta   90.00
_cell.angle_gamma   90.00
#
_symmetry.space_group_name_H-M   'P 1'
#
loop_
_entity.id
_entity.type
_entity.pdbx_description
1 polymer ?
#
loop_
_entity_poly.entity_id
_entity_poly.type
_entity_poly.pdbx_seq_one_letter_code
_entity_poly.pdbx_strand_id
1 'polypeptide(L)'
;MVIHGGIDGYSRTVVFLRCSDNNHASTVLSPFTDAVQNHGLPERICSDLGGENVDTWRYMVEQHASTSAVVTGSSTHNEWIERLWRDVFRCVGVLYHDTFRKLEEDNCLDPLNETDMYCLHFVFIPRINSTHLKVLLIHGTTMLCLVRTT
;
A
#
# COMPACT_ATOMS: atom_id res chain seq x y z
N MET A 1 7.68 -7.99 3.59
CA MET A 1 6.35 -7.32 3.73
C MET A 1 6.30 -6.11 2.83
N VAL A 2 5.15 -5.82 2.22
CA VAL A 2 4.93 -4.67 1.33
C VAL A 2 3.66 -3.95 1.79
N ILE A 3 3.64 -2.61 1.73
CA ILE A 3 2.45 -1.82 2.03
C ILE A 3 1.94 -1.22 0.74
N HIS A 4 0.66 -1.47 0.44
CA HIS A 4 -0.07 -0.89 -0.68
C HIS A 4 -1.04 0.16 -0.16
N GLY A 5 -1.22 1.23 -0.89
CA GLY A 5 -2.13 2.30 -0.50
C GLY A 5 -2.71 3.06 -1.69
N GLY A 6 -3.88 3.63 -1.46
CA GLY A 6 -4.57 4.47 -2.43
C GLY A 6 -5.16 5.72 -1.82
N ILE A 7 -5.26 6.75 -2.65
CA ILE A 7 -5.75 8.07 -2.25
C ILE A 7 -6.71 8.62 -3.29
N ASP A 8 -7.70 9.31 -2.81
CA ASP A 8 -8.49 10.20 -3.66
C ASP A 8 -7.70 11.46 -4.02
N GLY A 9 -7.50 11.70 -5.31
CA GLY A 9 -6.70 12.81 -5.83
C GLY A 9 -7.28 14.20 -5.54
N TYR A 10 -8.57 14.30 -5.22
CA TYR A 10 -9.24 15.57 -4.91
C TYR A 10 -9.24 15.84 -3.40
N SER A 11 -9.84 14.96 -2.61
CA SER A 11 -10.00 15.16 -1.15
C SER A 11 -8.72 14.84 -0.37
N ARG A 12 -7.77 14.15 -1.00
CA ARG A 12 -6.55 13.67 -0.34
C ARG A 12 -6.81 12.62 0.75
N THR A 13 -7.96 12.00 0.74
CA THR A 13 -8.33 10.95 1.69
C THR A 13 -7.66 9.63 1.32
N VAL A 14 -7.10 8.93 2.29
CA VAL A 14 -6.64 7.53 2.13
C VAL A 14 -7.86 6.65 1.92
N VAL A 15 -8.00 6.09 0.73
CA VAL A 15 -9.12 5.19 0.43
C VAL A 15 -8.82 3.74 0.82
N PHE A 16 -7.56 3.35 0.79
CA PHE A 16 -7.08 2.11 1.39
C PHE A 16 -5.60 2.18 1.75
N LEU A 17 -5.21 1.38 2.73
CA LEU A 17 -3.81 1.18 3.11
C LEU A 17 -3.69 -0.23 3.69
N ARG A 18 -2.87 -1.10 3.10
CA ARG A 18 -2.79 -2.51 3.46
C ARG A 18 -1.37 -3.05 3.38
N CYS A 19 -0.94 -3.70 4.45
CA CYS A 19 0.28 -4.48 4.50
C CYS A 19 0.01 -5.92 4.02
N SER A 20 0.89 -6.45 3.17
CA SER A 20 0.83 -7.80 2.61
C SER A 20 2.20 -8.47 2.61
N ASP A 21 2.22 -9.79 2.45
CA ASP A 21 3.44 -10.59 2.38
C ASP A 21 4.06 -10.61 0.97
N ASN A 22 3.31 -10.20 -0.02
CA ASN A 22 3.71 -10.27 -1.43
C ASN A 22 3.28 -9.02 -2.21
N ASN A 23 3.74 -8.92 -3.46
CA ASN A 23 3.48 -7.83 -4.38
C ASN A 23 2.78 -8.31 -5.67
N HIS A 24 1.87 -9.28 -5.56
CA HIS A 24 1.12 -9.74 -6.73
C HIS A 24 0.02 -8.74 -7.12
N ALA A 25 -0.31 -8.69 -8.41
CA ALA A 25 -1.35 -7.80 -8.92
C ALA A 25 -2.72 -8.05 -8.26
N SER A 26 -3.06 -9.31 -8.01
CA SER A 26 -4.27 -9.69 -7.29
C SER A 26 -4.31 -9.19 -5.84
N THR A 27 -3.13 -9.07 -5.20
CA THR A 27 -3.00 -8.58 -3.82
C THR A 27 -3.28 -7.07 -3.73
N VAL A 28 -2.93 -6.32 -4.77
CA VAL A 28 -3.24 -4.89 -4.88
C VAL A 28 -4.70 -4.68 -5.28
N LEU A 29 -5.23 -5.51 -6.19
CA LEU A 29 -6.60 -5.40 -6.66
C LEU A 29 -7.62 -5.56 -5.53
N SER A 30 -7.40 -6.48 -4.58
CA SER A 30 -8.34 -6.74 -3.48
C SER A 30 -8.67 -5.49 -2.66
N PRO A 31 -7.72 -4.79 -2.02
CA PRO A 31 -8.01 -3.57 -1.26
C PRO A 31 -8.49 -2.40 -2.16
N PHE A 32 -8.12 -2.38 -3.43
CA PHE A 32 -8.64 -1.40 -4.37
C PHE A 32 -10.14 -1.62 -4.64
N THR A 33 -10.57 -2.85 -4.87
CA THR A 33 -11.99 -3.18 -5.07
C THR A 33 -12.81 -2.94 -3.80
N ASP A 34 -12.28 -3.22 -2.61
CA ASP A 34 -12.91 -2.86 -1.34
C ASP A 34 -13.08 -1.33 -1.23
N ALA A 35 -12.07 -0.56 -1.65
CA ALA A 35 -12.16 0.90 -1.68
C ALA A 35 -13.21 1.39 -2.69
N VAL A 36 -13.29 0.80 -3.87
CA VAL A 36 -14.34 1.12 -4.87
C VAL A 36 -15.74 0.86 -4.32
N GLN A 37 -15.95 -0.22 -3.57
CA GLN A 37 -17.23 -0.51 -2.92
C GLN A 37 -17.60 0.54 -1.87
N ASN A 38 -16.64 1.06 -1.12
CA ASN A 38 -16.88 2.00 -0.02
C ASN A 38 -16.95 3.47 -0.47
N HIS A 39 -16.23 3.85 -1.52
CA HIS A 39 -16.06 5.25 -1.94
C HIS A 39 -16.57 5.53 -3.35
N GLY A 40 -16.97 4.49 -4.10
CA GLY A 40 -17.34 4.59 -5.51
C GLY A 40 -16.17 4.39 -6.46
N LEU A 41 -16.50 4.11 -7.74
CA LEU A 41 -15.52 3.92 -8.80
C LEU A 41 -14.86 5.27 -9.14
N PRO A 42 -13.53 5.39 -9.07
CA PRO A 42 -12.85 6.62 -9.46
C PRO A 42 -12.94 6.83 -10.98
N GLU A 43 -13.00 8.08 -11.43
CA GLU A 43 -13.00 8.40 -12.86
C GLU A 43 -11.69 7.97 -13.54
N ARG A 44 -10.57 8.12 -12.83
CA ARG A 44 -9.23 7.74 -13.31
C ARG A 44 -8.36 7.26 -12.17
N ILE A 45 -7.42 6.39 -12.50
CA ILE A 45 -6.31 6.05 -11.60
C ILE A 45 -4.99 6.53 -12.21
N CYS A 46 -4.10 6.97 -11.32
CA CYS A 46 -2.72 7.27 -11.68
C CYS A 46 -1.79 6.35 -10.88
N SER A 47 -0.90 5.64 -11.55
CA SER A 47 0.09 4.78 -10.92
C SER A 47 1.39 4.75 -11.72
N ASP A 48 2.45 4.22 -11.14
CA ASP A 48 3.66 3.85 -11.86
C ASP A 48 3.44 2.60 -12.73
N LEU A 49 4.41 2.27 -13.56
CA LEU A 49 4.38 1.11 -14.47
C LEU A 49 4.74 -0.21 -13.77
N GLY A 50 4.45 -0.35 -12.48
CA GLY A 50 4.68 -1.57 -11.73
C GLY A 50 3.76 -2.72 -12.15
N GLY A 51 4.30 -3.93 -12.23
CA GLY A 51 3.53 -5.14 -12.59
C GLY A 51 2.41 -5.46 -11.60
N GLU A 52 2.52 -5.00 -10.37
CA GLU A 52 1.51 -5.10 -9.32
C GLU A 52 0.24 -4.31 -9.61
N ASN A 53 0.30 -3.32 -10.50
CA ASN A 53 -0.84 -2.47 -10.84
C ASN A 53 -1.67 -2.99 -12.03
N VAL A 54 -1.20 -4.03 -12.72
CA VAL A 54 -1.79 -4.53 -13.98
C VAL A 54 -3.25 -4.96 -13.82
N ASP A 55 -3.60 -5.66 -12.75
CA ASP A 55 -4.97 -6.11 -12.54
C ASP A 55 -5.90 -4.94 -12.18
N THR A 56 -5.39 -3.95 -11.45
CA THR A 56 -6.13 -2.70 -11.17
C THR A 56 -6.38 -1.90 -12.46
N TRP A 57 -5.39 -1.83 -13.36
CA TRP A 57 -5.59 -1.18 -14.66
C TRP A 57 -6.62 -1.90 -15.50
N ARG A 58 -6.52 -3.23 -15.58
CA ARG A 58 -7.50 -4.05 -16.31
C ARG A 58 -8.91 -3.81 -15.77
N TYR A 59 -9.09 -3.87 -14.46
CA TYR A 59 -10.35 -3.59 -13.81
C TYR A 59 -10.91 -2.20 -14.20
N MET A 60 -10.09 -1.14 -14.13
CA MET A 60 -10.52 0.21 -14.49
C MET A 60 -10.91 0.33 -15.97
N VAL A 61 -10.12 -0.25 -16.87
CA VAL A 61 -10.42 -0.26 -18.33
C VAL A 61 -11.72 -0.99 -18.61
N GLU A 62 -11.97 -2.11 -17.95
CA GLU A 62 -13.20 -2.89 -18.09
C GLU A 62 -14.42 -2.11 -17.57
N GLN A 63 -14.33 -1.49 -16.39
CA GLN A 63 -15.44 -0.74 -15.80
C GLN A 63 -15.82 0.52 -16.61
N HIS A 64 -14.86 1.21 -17.18
CA HIS A 64 -15.08 2.44 -17.96
C HIS A 64 -15.20 2.19 -19.47
N ALA A 65 -14.94 0.97 -19.94
CA ALA A 65 -14.80 0.63 -21.36
C ALA A 65 -13.83 1.59 -22.10
N SER A 66 -12.81 2.10 -21.41
CA SER A 66 -11.88 3.10 -21.91
C SER A 66 -10.49 2.99 -21.29
N THR A 67 -9.46 3.06 -22.10
CA THR A 67 -8.07 3.12 -21.64
C THR A 67 -7.70 4.47 -21.00
N SER A 68 -8.50 5.52 -21.23
CA SER A 68 -8.27 6.84 -20.62
C SER A 68 -8.52 6.86 -19.11
N ALA A 69 -9.12 5.80 -18.55
CA ALA A 69 -9.30 5.62 -17.11
C ALA A 69 -7.99 5.32 -16.37
N VAL A 70 -6.92 4.99 -17.09
CA VAL A 70 -5.59 4.71 -16.51
C VAL A 70 -4.59 5.72 -17.02
N VAL A 71 -3.95 6.43 -16.11
CA VAL A 71 -2.87 7.37 -16.39
C VAL A 71 -1.58 6.79 -15.80
N THR A 72 -0.66 6.42 -16.68
CA THR A 72 0.69 6.02 -16.30
C THR A 72 1.64 7.14 -16.63
N GLY A 73 2.32 7.69 -15.66
CA GLY A 73 3.17 8.85 -15.93
C GLY A 73 4.30 9.02 -14.92
N SER A 74 5.30 9.78 -15.36
CA SER A 74 6.46 10.10 -14.54
C SER A 74 6.08 10.98 -13.34
N SER A 75 6.84 10.84 -12.31
CA SER A 75 6.85 11.31 -10.94
C SER A 75 6.54 12.78 -10.62
N THR A 76 6.26 13.66 -11.55
CA THR A 76 6.00 15.08 -11.25
C THR A 76 4.68 15.35 -10.50
N HIS A 77 3.78 14.36 -10.45
CA HIS A 77 2.55 14.43 -9.65
C HIS A 77 2.66 13.64 -8.33
N ASN A 78 3.83 13.11 -8.02
CA ASN A 78 4.06 12.18 -6.92
C ASN A 78 4.45 12.81 -5.58
N GLU A 79 4.54 14.14 -5.47
CA GLU A 79 4.88 14.79 -4.19
C GLU A 79 3.95 14.37 -3.05
N TRP A 80 2.68 14.16 -3.36
CA TRP A 80 1.66 13.78 -2.40
C TRP A 80 1.83 12.36 -1.87
N ILE A 81 2.28 11.48 -2.74
CA ILE A 81 2.54 10.10 -2.40
C ILE A 81 3.80 9.91 -1.58
N GLU A 82 4.85 10.63 -1.95
CA GLU A 82 6.10 10.64 -1.21
C GLU A 82 5.89 11.12 0.22
N ARG A 83 4.95 12.05 0.40
CA ARG A 83 4.58 12.52 1.74
C ARG A 83 3.85 11.44 2.52
N LEU A 84 2.90 10.69 1.92
CA LEU A 84 2.29 9.56 2.62
C LEU A 84 3.33 8.54 3.04
N TRP A 85 4.19 8.14 2.12
CA TRP A 85 5.20 7.13 2.45
C TRP A 85 6.11 7.60 3.57
N ARG A 86 6.43 8.89 3.64
CA ARG A 86 7.12 9.48 4.79
C ARG A 86 6.31 9.35 6.08
N ASP A 87 5.01 9.58 6.02
CA ASP A 87 4.14 9.48 7.20
C ASP A 87 3.93 8.01 7.60
N VAL A 88 3.71 7.12 6.66
CA VAL A 88 3.68 5.66 6.90
C VAL A 88 5.00 5.20 7.50
N PHE A 89 6.14 5.61 6.94
CA PHE A 89 7.44 5.24 7.47
C PHE A 89 7.64 5.76 8.91
N ARG A 90 7.25 6.98 9.21
CA ARG A 90 7.36 7.55 10.56
C ARG A 90 6.46 6.84 11.56
N CYS A 91 5.23 6.52 11.17
CA CYS A 91 4.23 5.95 12.08
C CYS A 91 4.36 4.43 12.24
N VAL A 92 4.79 3.75 11.20
CA VAL A 92 4.82 2.28 11.12
C VAL A 92 6.24 1.78 10.87
N GLY A 93 6.91 2.34 9.86
CA GLY A 93 8.19 1.86 9.39
C GLY A 93 9.27 1.87 10.46
N VAL A 94 9.45 2.98 11.16
CA VAL A 94 10.49 3.12 12.20
C VAL A 94 10.30 2.07 13.31
N LEU A 95 9.09 1.95 13.83
CA LEU A 95 8.80 1.02 14.92
C LEU A 95 9.10 -0.43 14.55
N TYR A 96 8.63 -0.86 13.38
CA TYR A 96 8.80 -2.25 12.96
C TYR A 96 10.19 -2.53 12.42
N HIS A 97 10.82 -1.57 11.73
CA HIS A 97 12.22 -1.67 11.33
C HIS A 97 13.14 -1.92 12.53
N ASP A 98 13.00 -1.11 13.60
CA ASP A 98 13.81 -1.27 14.80
C ASP A 98 13.50 -2.60 15.52
N THR A 99 12.22 -3.01 15.52
CA THR A 99 11.81 -4.29 16.10
C THR A 99 12.44 -5.47 15.35
N PHE A 100 12.36 -5.45 14.02
CA PHE A 100 12.90 -6.54 13.19
C PHE A 100 14.43 -6.60 13.26
N ARG A 101 15.09 -5.45 13.21
CA ARG A 101 16.53 -5.36 13.38
C ARG A 101 16.96 -5.94 14.75
N LYS A 102 16.24 -5.64 15.81
CA LYS A 102 16.53 -6.21 17.11
C LYS A 102 16.34 -7.73 17.17
N LEU A 103 15.30 -8.27 16.49
CA LEU A 103 15.10 -9.71 16.37
C LEU A 103 16.26 -10.39 15.61
N GLU A 104 16.81 -9.72 14.60
CA GLU A 104 18.01 -10.20 13.88
C GLU A 104 19.25 -10.15 14.78
N GLU A 105 19.48 -9.05 15.47
CA GLU A 105 20.61 -8.87 16.41
C GLU A 105 20.57 -9.90 17.56
N ASP A 106 19.37 -10.25 18.04
CA ASP A 106 19.16 -11.24 19.11
C ASP A 106 19.15 -12.70 18.58
N ASN A 107 19.42 -12.92 17.28
CA ASN A 107 19.35 -14.21 16.58
C ASN A 107 17.98 -14.92 16.71
N CYS A 108 16.92 -14.16 16.85
CA CYS A 108 15.53 -14.65 16.85
C CYS A 108 14.89 -14.62 15.45
N LEU A 109 15.52 -13.98 14.48
CA LEU A 109 15.08 -13.85 13.10
C LEU A 109 16.26 -13.99 12.15
N ASP A 110 16.21 -14.97 11.27
CA ASP A 110 17.11 -15.07 10.12
C ASP A 110 16.34 -14.70 8.85
N PRO A 111 16.67 -13.56 8.19
CA PRO A 111 15.99 -13.13 6.96
C PRO A 111 16.14 -14.11 5.78
N LEU A 112 17.10 -15.04 5.86
CA LEU A 112 17.31 -16.08 4.83
C LEU A 112 16.53 -17.36 5.14
N ASN A 113 15.96 -17.50 6.33
CA ASN A 113 15.16 -18.64 6.74
C ASN A 113 13.68 -18.41 6.38
N GLU A 114 13.14 -19.22 5.48
CA GLU A 114 11.73 -19.12 5.06
C GLU A 114 10.74 -19.29 6.21
N THR A 115 11.05 -20.13 7.19
CA THR A 115 10.20 -20.39 8.35
C THR A 115 10.13 -19.16 9.25
N ASP A 116 11.26 -18.51 9.51
CA ASP A 116 11.33 -17.29 10.30
C ASP A 116 10.58 -16.15 9.62
N MET A 117 10.76 -16.03 8.28
CA MET A 117 10.04 -15.04 7.48
C MET A 117 8.53 -15.30 7.46
N TYR A 118 8.12 -16.56 7.39
CA TYR A 118 6.69 -16.92 7.50
C TYR A 118 6.13 -16.54 8.87
N CYS A 119 6.82 -16.88 9.96
CA CYS A 119 6.43 -16.52 11.32
C CYS A 119 6.35 -15.01 11.51
N LEU A 120 7.34 -14.27 10.97
CA LEU A 120 7.33 -12.80 10.97
C LEU A 120 6.07 -12.25 10.30
N HIS A 121 5.76 -12.71 9.09
CA HIS A 121 4.58 -12.28 8.34
C HIS A 121 3.28 -12.63 9.08
N PHE A 122 3.19 -13.85 9.59
CA PHE A 122 2.02 -14.33 10.32
C PHE A 122 1.70 -13.47 11.56
N VAL A 123 2.74 -13.09 12.31
CA VAL A 123 2.58 -12.29 13.54
C VAL A 123 2.36 -10.81 13.25
N PHE A 124 3.13 -10.22 12.34
CA PHE A 124 3.20 -8.77 12.23
C PHE A 124 2.26 -8.17 11.20
N ILE A 125 1.95 -8.84 10.09
CA ILE A 125 1.02 -8.31 9.08
C ILE A 125 -0.37 -7.99 9.68
N PRO A 126 -1.02 -8.88 10.44
CA PRO A 126 -2.29 -8.55 11.09
C PRO A 126 -2.18 -7.38 12.07
N ARG A 127 -1.09 -7.28 12.81
CA ARG A 127 -0.85 -6.19 13.78
C ARG A 127 -0.67 -4.84 13.08
N ILE A 128 0.13 -4.80 12.01
CA ILE A 128 0.32 -3.61 11.17
C ILE A 128 -1.03 -3.15 10.62
N ASN A 129 -1.80 -4.05 10.04
CA ASN A 129 -3.10 -3.74 9.45
C ASN A 129 -4.14 -3.29 10.47
N SER A 130 -4.18 -3.93 11.67
CA SER A 130 -5.22 -3.66 12.66
C SER A 130 -4.99 -2.40 13.49
N THR A 131 -3.75 -2.03 13.74
CA THR A 131 -3.41 -0.97 14.70
C THR A 131 -2.88 0.26 14.00
N HIS A 132 -1.78 0.14 13.27
CA HIS A 132 -1.04 1.30 12.79
C HIS A 132 -1.60 1.89 11.50
N LEU A 133 -1.99 1.05 10.54
CA LEU A 133 -2.57 1.54 9.30
C LEU A 133 -3.98 2.11 9.50
N LYS A 134 -4.76 1.55 10.44
CA LYS A 134 -6.06 2.13 10.83
C LYS A 134 -5.93 3.50 11.47
N VAL A 135 -4.91 3.74 12.27
CA VAL A 135 -4.66 5.06 12.86
C VAL A 135 -4.41 6.10 11.77
N LEU A 136 -3.63 5.77 10.75
CA LEU A 136 -3.40 6.66 9.62
C LEU A 136 -4.68 6.94 8.81
N LEU A 137 -5.54 5.93 8.63
CA LEU A 137 -6.85 6.08 7.97
C LEU A 137 -7.80 6.98 8.76
N ILE A 138 -7.82 6.89 10.09
CA ILE A 138 -8.75 7.60 10.96
C ILE A 138 -8.32 9.05 11.20
N HIS A 139 -7.03 9.31 11.36
CA HIS A 139 -6.53 10.64 11.69
C HIS A 139 -6.36 11.58 10.49
N GLY A 140 -6.81 11.14 9.29
CA GLY A 140 -6.99 12.02 8.14
C GLY A 140 -5.78 12.92 7.86
N THR A 141 -4.59 12.34 7.89
CA THR A 141 -3.44 13.09 7.39
C THR A 141 -3.68 13.24 5.89
N THR A 142 -4.10 14.44 5.55
CA THR A 142 -4.46 14.89 4.22
C THR A 142 -3.34 14.52 3.27
N MET A 143 -3.48 13.40 2.54
CA MET A 143 -2.71 13.14 1.32
C MET A 143 -2.61 11.73 0.87
N LEU A 144 -2.67 11.53 -0.44
CA LEU A 144 -2.15 10.33 -1.00
C LEU A 144 -2.20 10.11 -2.48
N CYS A 145 -1.41 9.22 -2.95
CA CYS A 145 -1.38 8.67 -4.28
C CYS A 145 -0.86 7.21 -4.22
N LEU A 146 -1.11 6.37 -5.18
CA LEU A 146 -0.68 4.97 -5.18
C LEU A 146 0.82 4.84 -5.48
N VAL A 147 1.65 4.35 -4.56
CA VAL A 147 3.00 3.85 -4.84
C VAL A 147 3.54 2.90 -3.77
N ARG A 148 4.49 2.10 -4.16
CA ARG A 148 5.20 1.06 -3.45
C ARG A 148 6.32 1.59 -2.56
N THR A 149 6.50 0.97 -1.39
CA THR A 149 7.80 0.92 -0.70
C THR A 149 8.27 -0.53 -0.62
N THR A 150 9.47 -0.78 -1.09
CA THR A 150 10.22 -2.02 -0.84
C THR A 150 10.77 -2.01 0.56
#